data_3a7639ae4863ba11e9f5ccc3d260841a
#
_entry.id   3a7639ae4863ba11e9f5ccc3d260841a
#
_cell.length_a   1.000
_cell.length_b   1.000
_cell.length_c   1.000
_cell.angle_alpha   90.00
_cell.angle_beta   90.00
_cell.angle_gamma   90.00
#
_symmetry.space_group_name_H-M   'P 1'
#
loop_
_entity.id
_entity.type
_entity.pdbx_description
1 polymer ?
#
loop_
_entity_poly.entity_id
_entity_poly.type
_entity_poly.pdbx_seq_one_letter_code
_entity_poly.pdbx_strand_id
1 'polypeptide(L)'
;PGRIIDLFGGRKDLQRARVRMTSDAVFADDPVRILRGFRFCAQLGFTLDPATQQRLQEQAGLLSQAAPERISAELYKLFASPACCPVVRQMDQTGVLEILFPELSPLKGCQQNEYHHLDVWAHSLEALKHMEDILECLPDVFPNSWKALQELLETYQNRAVLKLGVLFHDLGKPDTQGLNPKTGRITFYGH
;
A
#
# COMPACT_ATOMS: atom_id res chain seq x y z
N PRO A 1 -17.17 -18.77 30.77
CA PRO A 1 -16.62 -18.74 29.42
C PRO A 1 -17.70 -19.13 28.42
N GLY A 2 -18.05 -18.21 27.51
CA GLY A 2 -19.12 -18.42 26.53
C GLY A 2 -18.71 -19.44 25.44
N ARG A 3 -19.71 -20.12 24.84
CA ARG A 3 -19.50 -20.99 23.67
C ARG A 3 -19.30 -20.12 22.42
N ILE A 4 -18.19 -20.33 21.70
CA ILE A 4 -17.96 -19.69 20.40
C ILE A 4 -18.71 -20.48 19.33
N ILE A 5 -19.57 -19.81 18.57
CA ILE A 5 -20.22 -20.35 17.37
C ILE A 5 -19.45 -19.82 16.16
N ASP A 6 -18.80 -20.71 15.41
CA ASP A 6 -17.98 -20.36 14.25
C ASP A 6 -18.62 -20.93 12.97
N LEU A 7 -19.51 -20.15 12.37
CA LEU A 7 -20.27 -20.57 11.18
C LEU A 7 -19.43 -20.57 9.90
N PHE A 8 -18.35 -19.80 9.86
CA PHE A 8 -17.54 -19.59 8.64
C PHE A 8 -16.11 -20.16 8.74
N GLY A 9 -15.77 -20.80 9.85
CA GLY A 9 -14.43 -21.38 10.04
C GLY A 9 -13.33 -20.34 10.38
N GLY A 10 -13.73 -19.17 10.90
CA GLY A 10 -12.82 -18.07 11.23
C GLY A 10 -11.73 -18.44 12.24
N ARG A 11 -11.99 -19.39 13.16
CA ARG A 11 -10.95 -19.90 14.08
C ARG A 11 -9.81 -20.59 13.34
N LYS A 12 -10.13 -21.34 12.28
CA LYS A 12 -9.14 -21.98 11.41
C LYS A 12 -8.35 -20.95 10.64
N ASP A 13 -9.02 -19.91 10.14
CA ASP A 13 -8.38 -18.84 9.40
C ASP A 13 -7.42 -18.04 10.29
N LEU A 14 -7.81 -17.73 11.53
CA LEU A 14 -6.94 -17.12 12.54
C LEU A 14 -5.70 -17.98 12.83
N GLN A 15 -5.87 -19.29 13.04
CA GLN A 15 -4.76 -20.22 13.28
C GLN A 15 -3.78 -20.30 12.10
N ARG A 16 -4.26 -20.09 10.88
CA ARG A 16 -3.48 -20.12 9.63
C ARG A 16 -2.97 -18.76 9.21
N ALA A 17 -3.23 -17.71 9.99
CA ALA A 17 -2.94 -16.33 9.65
C ALA A 17 -3.47 -15.94 8.25
N ARG A 18 -4.74 -16.28 7.95
CA ARG A 18 -5.39 -16.05 6.65
C ARG A 18 -6.57 -15.11 6.75
N VAL A 19 -6.69 -14.24 5.74
CA VAL A 19 -7.89 -13.45 5.46
C VAL A 19 -8.65 -14.12 4.31
N ARG A 20 -9.86 -14.59 4.59
CA ARG A 20 -10.70 -15.32 3.65
C ARG A 20 -12.08 -14.66 3.54
N MET A 21 -12.60 -14.56 2.32
CA MET A 21 -13.97 -14.12 2.07
C MET A 21 -14.98 -15.12 2.68
N THR A 22 -16.11 -14.61 3.15
CA THR A 22 -17.18 -15.42 3.77
C THR A 22 -18.23 -15.91 2.79
N SER A 23 -18.31 -15.28 1.61
CA SER A 23 -19.21 -15.66 0.51
C SER A 23 -18.69 -15.08 -0.82
N ASP A 24 -19.13 -15.64 -1.94
CA ASP A 24 -18.79 -15.14 -3.29
C ASP A 24 -19.37 -13.75 -3.58
N ALA A 25 -20.45 -13.37 -2.92
CA ALA A 25 -21.11 -12.07 -3.09
C ALA A 25 -20.51 -10.96 -2.21
N VAL A 26 -19.59 -11.28 -1.30
CA VAL A 26 -19.12 -10.38 -0.24
C VAL A 26 -18.62 -9.02 -0.74
N PHE A 27 -17.97 -8.97 -1.90
CA PHE A 27 -17.42 -7.74 -2.49
C PHE A 27 -18.46 -7.01 -3.35
N ALA A 28 -19.40 -7.72 -3.96
CA ALA A 28 -20.53 -7.12 -4.67
C ALA A 28 -21.50 -6.46 -3.69
N ASP A 29 -21.73 -7.07 -2.52
CA ASP A 29 -22.56 -6.50 -1.46
C ASP A 29 -21.98 -5.21 -0.88
N ASP A 30 -20.64 -5.14 -0.77
CA ASP A 30 -19.94 -3.96 -0.24
C ASP A 30 -18.49 -3.93 -0.80
N PRO A 31 -18.22 -3.14 -1.86
CA PRO A 31 -16.92 -3.08 -2.50
C PRO A 31 -15.75 -2.66 -1.58
N VAL A 32 -16.01 -1.87 -0.54
CA VAL A 32 -14.95 -1.46 0.42
C VAL A 32 -14.35 -2.64 1.17
N ARG A 33 -15.04 -3.77 1.22
CA ARG A 33 -14.50 -5.02 1.82
C ARG A 33 -13.26 -5.53 1.09
N ILE A 34 -13.05 -5.14 -0.17
CA ILE A 34 -11.81 -5.38 -0.91
C ILE A 34 -10.63 -4.75 -0.13
N LEU A 35 -10.72 -3.46 0.19
CA LEU A 35 -9.68 -2.75 0.96
C LEU A 35 -9.56 -3.25 2.40
N ARG A 36 -10.67 -3.65 3.02
CA ARG A 36 -10.66 -4.25 4.35
C ARG A 36 -9.87 -5.56 4.38
N GLY A 37 -9.94 -6.37 3.33
CA GLY A 37 -9.13 -7.59 3.18
C GLY A 37 -7.64 -7.26 3.23
N PHE A 38 -7.18 -6.32 2.41
CA PHE A 38 -5.80 -5.86 2.41
C PHE A 38 -5.38 -5.21 3.73
N ARG A 39 -6.25 -4.37 4.31
CA ARG A 39 -5.98 -3.76 5.62
C ARG A 39 -5.77 -4.81 6.70
N PHE A 40 -6.59 -5.85 6.76
CA PHE A 40 -6.39 -6.92 7.74
C PHE A 40 -5.08 -7.67 7.52
N CYS A 41 -4.66 -7.89 6.27
CA CYS A 41 -3.34 -8.45 5.99
C CYS A 41 -2.22 -7.56 6.55
N ALA A 42 -2.28 -6.24 6.32
CA ALA A 42 -1.28 -5.30 6.81
C ALA A 42 -1.25 -5.18 8.35
N GLN A 43 -2.41 -5.14 8.98
CA GLN A 43 -2.52 -4.94 10.44
C GLN A 43 -2.18 -6.18 11.25
N LEU A 44 -2.51 -7.37 10.74
CA LEU A 44 -2.37 -8.64 11.45
C LEU A 44 -1.16 -9.46 10.99
N GLY A 45 -0.47 -9.04 9.91
CA GLY A 45 0.58 -9.84 9.28
C GLY A 45 0.02 -11.13 8.63
N PHE A 46 -1.24 -11.10 8.20
CA PHE A 46 -1.91 -12.25 7.59
C PHE A 46 -1.75 -12.23 6.07
N THR A 47 -2.05 -13.35 5.43
CA THR A 47 -2.06 -13.48 3.96
C THR A 47 -3.49 -13.65 3.45
N LEU A 48 -3.76 -13.19 2.21
CA LEU A 48 -5.01 -13.50 1.54
C LEU A 48 -5.08 -14.99 1.20
N ASP A 49 -6.25 -15.58 1.41
CA ASP A 49 -6.55 -16.90 0.86
C ASP A 49 -6.54 -16.83 -0.68
N PRO A 50 -6.00 -17.84 -1.40
CA PRO A 50 -5.88 -17.79 -2.86
C PRO A 50 -7.20 -17.55 -3.60
N ALA A 51 -8.30 -18.19 -3.18
CA ALA A 51 -9.61 -17.98 -3.79
C ALA A 51 -10.13 -16.54 -3.52
N THR A 52 -9.85 -16.01 -2.33
CA THR A 52 -10.16 -14.62 -1.98
C THR A 52 -9.35 -13.64 -2.82
N GLN A 53 -8.07 -13.89 -3.02
CA GLN A 53 -7.21 -13.05 -3.85
C GLN A 53 -7.68 -13.03 -5.31
N GLN A 54 -8.02 -14.18 -5.87
CA GLN A 54 -8.57 -14.27 -7.22
C GLN A 54 -9.88 -13.48 -7.34
N ARG A 55 -10.80 -13.65 -6.39
CA ARG A 55 -12.08 -12.94 -6.41
C ARG A 55 -11.90 -11.42 -6.24
N LEU A 56 -10.95 -11.00 -5.41
CA LEU A 56 -10.55 -9.60 -5.27
C LEU A 56 -10.09 -9.00 -6.61
N GLN A 57 -9.23 -9.72 -7.33
CA GLN A 57 -8.72 -9.30 -8.63
C GLN A 57 -9.85 -9.19 -9.68
N GLU A 58 -10.74 -10.19 -9.74
CA GLU A 58 -11.89 -10.19 -10.67
C GLU A 58 -12.86 -9.03 -10.39
N GLN A 59 -13.02 -8.62 -9.14
CA GLN A 59 -14.01 -7.63 -8.69
C GLN A 59 -13.41 -6.28 -8.27
N ALA A 60 -12.12 -6.07 -8.49
CA ALA A 60 -11.42 -4.84 -8.11
C ALA A 60 -12.10 -3.57 -8.67
N GLY A 61 -12.65 -3.64 -9.89
CA GLY A 61 -13.37 -2.55 -10.54
C GLY A 61 -14.59 -2.05 -9.76
N LEU A 62 -15.18 -2.85 -8.88
CA LEU A 62 -16.30 -2.42 -8.04
C LEU A 62 -15.92 -1.29 -7.07
N LEU A 63 -14.63 -1.12 -6.76
CA LEU A 63 -14.16 -0.03 -5.91
C LEU A 63 -14.51 1.36 -6.45
N SER A 64 -14.63 1.52 -7.76
CA SER A 64 -15.06 2.80 -8.38
C SER A 64 -16.48 3.22 -7.97
N GLN A 65 -17.29 2.30 -7.45
CA GLN A 65 -18.66 2.55 -6.99
C GLN A 65 -18.74 2.86 -5.48
N ALA A 66 -17.62 2.72 -4.76
CA ALA A 66 -17.59 2.94 -3.32
C ALA A 66 -17.44 4.43 -2.99
N ALA A 67 -18.02 4.86 -1.87
CA ALA A 67 -17.87 6.23 -1.40
C ALA A 67 -16.41 6.57 -1.07
N PRO A 68 -15.85 7.69 -1.58
CA PRO A 68 -14.45 8.07 -1.40
C PRO A 68 -14.01 8.15 0.07
N GLU A 69 -14.89 8.59 0.96
CA GLU A 69 -14.63 8.71 2.40
C GLU A 69 -14.38 7.33 3.02
N ARG A 70 -15.13 6.31 2.56
CA ARG A 70 -14.96 4.93 3.04
C ARG A 70 -13.66 4.33 2.52
N ILE A 71 -13.30 4.59 1.25
CA ILE A 71 -12.02 4.21 0.65
C ILE A 71 -10.88 4.82 1.45
N SER A 72 -10.91 6.15 1.64
CA SER A 72 -9.88 6.89 2.39
C SER A 72 -9.72 6.36 3.82
N ALA A 73 -10.80 6.08 4.51
CA ALA A 73 -10.76 5.55 5.88
C ALA A 73 -10.07 4.17 5.98
N GLU A 74 -10.25 3.28 5.01
CA GLU A 74 -9.57 1.99 4.97
C GLU A 74 -8.09 2.15 4.55
N LEU A 75 -7.79 3.02 3.58
CA LEU A 75 -6.42 3.32 3.14
C LEU A 75 -5.58 3.91 4.29
N TYR A 76 -6.08 4.91 5.00
CA TYR A 76 -5.37 5.48 6.15
C TYR A 76 -5.01 4.40 7.19
N LYS A 77 -5.93 3.51 7.51
CA LYS A 77 -5.68 2.40 8.45
C LYS A 77 -4.68 1.39 7.91
N LEU A 78 -4.70 1.13 6.59
CA LEU A 78 -3.75 0.22 5.93
C LEU A 78 -2.34 0.81 5.97
N PHE A 79 -2.17 2.06 5.51
CA PHE A 79 -0.86 2.71 5.47
C PHE A 79 -0.30 3.03 6.87
N ALA A 80 -1.14 3.20 7.88
CA ALA A 80 -0.71 3.34 9.26
C ALA A 80 -0.15 2.03 9.88
N SER A 81 -0.39 0.88 9.24
CA SER A 81 0.12 -0.42 9.72
C SER A 81 1.64 -0.45 9.69
N PRO A 82 2.32 -1.16 10.61
CA PRO A 82 3.78 -1.20 10.66
C PRO A 82 4.41 -1.60 9.33
N ALA A 83 3.96 -2.68 8.72
CA ALA A 83 4.48 -3.25 7.48
C ALA A 83 3.40 -3.28 6.39
N CYS A 84 3.10 -2.15 5.75
CA CYS A 84 2.13 -2.09 4.66
C CYS A 84 2.74 -2.38 3.27
N CYS A 85 4.05 -2.21 3.08
CA CYS A 85 4.71 -2.35 1.78
C CYS A 85 4.43 -3.71 1.08
N PRO A 86 4.50 -4.88 1.74
CA PRO A 86 4.15 -6.15 1.10
C PRO A 86 2.70 -6.18 0.60
N VAL A 87 1.79 -5.56 1.35
CA VAL A 87 0.36 -5.49 0.99
C VAL A 87 0.14 -4.51 -0.17
N VAL A 88 0.84 -3.38 -0.20
CA VAL A 88 0.82 -2.43 -1.34
C VAL A 88 1.29 -3.12 -2.63
N ARG A 89 2.36 -3.95 -2.57
CA ARG A 89 2.79 -4.78 -3.70
C ARG A 89 1.71 -5.76 -4.15
N GLN A 90 0.98 -6.35 -3.21
CA GLN A 90 -0.13 -7.26 -3.52
C GLN A 90 -1.33 -6.51 -4.13
N MET A 91 -1.64 -5.31 -3.66
CA MET A 91 -2.66 -4.42 -4.26
C MET A 91 -2.28 -4.04 -5.70
N ASP A 92 -1.01 -3.82 -5.97
CA ASP A 92 -0.50 -3.57 -7.32
C ASP A 92 -0.68 -4.79 -8.24
N GLN A 93 -0.26 -5.96 -7.79
CA GLN A 93 -0.40 -7.24 -8.53
C GLN A 93 -1.85 -7.61 -8.85
N THR A 94 -2.80 -7.20 -8.01
CA THR A 94 -4.24 -7.45 -8.19
C THR A 94 -4.97 -6.34 -8.96
N GLY A 95 -4.27 -5.30 -9.41
CA GLY A 95 -4.83 -4.16 -10.12
C GLY A 95 -5.64 -3.19 -9.25
N VAL A 96 -5.80 -3.49 -7.95
CA VAL A 96 -6.54 -2.63 -7.02
C VAL A 96 -5.91 -1.25 -6.88
N LEU A 97 -4.58 -1.21 -6.86
CA LEU A 97 -3.86 0.05 -6.69
C LEU A 97 -4.05 1.00 -7.88
N GLU A 98 -4.07 0.47 -9.10
CA GLU A 98 -4.28 1.24 -10.33
C GLU A 98 -5.71 1.80 -10.45
N ILE A 99 -6.70 1.09 -9.91
CA ILE A 99 -8.09 1.58 -9.84
C ILE A 99 -8.21 2.75 -8.88
N LEU A 100 -7.48 2.70 -7.76
CA LEU A 100 -7.51 3.74 -6.74
C LEU A 100 -6.67 4.97 -7.11
N PHE A 101 -5.55 4.74 -7.80
CA PHE A 101 -4.54 5.74 -8.15
C PHE A 101 -4.02 5.48 -9.57
N PRO A 102 -4.82 5.79 -10.60
CA PRO A 102 -4.42 5.58 -12.00
C PRO A 102 -3.15 6.35 -12.38
N GLU A 103 -2.84 7.42 -11.64
CA GLU A 103 -1.63 8.24 -11.79
C GLU A 103 -0.33 7.46 -11.53
N LEU A 104 -0.41 6.29 -10.88
CA LEU A 104 0.75 5.42 -10.63
C LEU A 104 1.15 4.60 -11.88
N SER A 105 0.23 4.39 -12.83
CA SER A 105 0.50 3.60 -14.04
C SER A 105 1.70 4.11 -14.84
N PRO A 106 1.88 5.42 -15.09
CA PRO A 106 3.02 5.94 -15.86
C PRO A 106 4.39 5.75 -15.18
N LEU A 107 4.44 5.51 -13.85
CA LEU A 107 5.68 5.26 -13.15
C LEU A 107 6.27 3.87 -13.48
N LYS A 108 5.41 2.93 -13.87
CA LYS A 108 5.82 1.59 -14.28
C LYS A 108 6.56 1.64 -15.61
N GLY A 109 7.80 1.15 -15.62
CA GLY A 109 8.67 1.21 -16.81
C GLY A 109 9.28 2.59 -17.09
N CYS A 110 8.97 3.64 -16.31
CA CYS A 110 9.63 4.94 -16.41
C CYS A 110 11.09 4.78 -15.96
N GLN A 111 12.01 4.74 -16.92
CA GLN A 111 13.44 4.53 -16.67
C GLN A 111 14.04 5.78 -16.05
N GLN A 112 14.93 5.57 -15.08
CA GLN A 112 15.69 6.62 -14.44
C GLN A 112 17.09 6.74 -15.06
N ASN A 113 17.93 7.62 -14.51
CA ASN A 113 19.31 7.75 -14.96
C ASN A 113 20.17 6.54 -14.51
N GLU A 114 21.41 6.48 -14.99
CA GLU A 114 22.37 5.39 -14.73
C GLU A 114 22.70 5.10 -13.25
N TYR A 115 22.32 6.00 -12.33
CA TYR A 115 22.49 5.81 -10.88
C TYR A 115 21.36 4.98 -10.25
N HIS A 116 20.26 4.74 -10.99
CA HIS A 116 19.11 3.99 -10.54
C HIS A 116 18.93 2.74 -11.41
N HIS A 117 18.96 1.57 -10.78
CA HIS A 117 18.75 0.28 -11.46
C HIS A 117 17.27 -0.13 -11.51
N LEU A 118 16.39 0.64 -10.86
CA LEU A 118 14.95 0.42 -10.81
C LEU A 118 14.23 1.47 -11.65
N ASP A 119 13.05 1.12 -12.17
CA ASP A 119 12.11 2.12 -12.66
C ASP A 119 11.53 2.94 -11.51
N VAL A 120 10.81 4.02 -11.82
CA VAL A 120 10.28 4.94 -10.80
C VAL A 120 9.32 4.23 -9.85
N TRP A 121 8.49 3.31 -10.34
CA TRP A 121 7.55 2.58 -9.49
C TRP A 121 8.25 1.62 -8.51
N ALA A 122 9.16 0.82 -9.01
CA ALA A 122 9.93 -0.08 -8.17
C ALA A 122 10.76 0.68 -7.12
N HIS A 123 11.33 1.85 -7.50
CA HIS A 123 12.00 2.76 -6.58
C HIS A 123 11.06 3.27 -5.48
N SER A 124 9.84 3.70 -5.82
CA SER A 124 8.85 4.19 -4.84
C SER A 124 8.45 3.10 -3.84
N LEU A 125 8.30 1.84 -4.30
CA LEU A 125 8.03 0.71 -3.41
C LEU A 125 9.21 0.38 -2.49
N GLU A 126 10.43 0.53 -2.98
CA GLU A 126 11.64 0.34 -2.17
C GLU A 126 11.82 1.45 -1.15
N ALA A 127 11.56 2.71 -1.55
CA ALA A 127 11.53 3.85 -0.64
C ALA A 127 10.49 3.67 0.47
N LEU A 128 9.31 3.15 0.15
CA LEU A 128 8.28 2.82 1.16
C LEU A 128 8.78 1.75 2.14
N LYS A 129 9.46 0.70 1.65
CA LYS A 129 10.04 -0.33 2.53
C LYS A 129 11.13 0.24 3.45
N HIS A 130 12.04 1.04 2.91
CA HIS A 130 13.07 1.71 3.71
C HIS A 130 12.48 2.67 4.74
N MET A 131 11.41 3.39 4.39
CA MET A 131 10.70 4.22 5.36
C MET A 131 10.14 3.39 6.53
N GLU A 132 9.58 2.21 6.25
CA GLU A 132 9.12 1.30 7.31
C GLU A 132 10.26 0.85 8.22
N ASP A 133 11.41 0.49 7.65
CA ASP A 133 12.59 0.10 8.41
C ASP A 133 13.11 1.26 9.29
N ILE A 134 13.13 2.50 8.76
CA ILE A 134 13.49 3.70 9.53
C ILE A 134 12.51 3.93 10.69
N LEU A 135 11.22 3.75 10.46
CA LEU A 135 10.20 3.93 11.50
C LEU A 135 10.31 2.91 12.65
N GLU A 136 10.84 1.73 12.39
CA GLU A 136 11.14 0.72 13.42
C GLU A 136 12.39 1.06 14.24
N CYS A 137 13.34 1.81 13.67
CA CYS A 137 14.65 2.12 14.25
C CYS A 137 14.85 3.63 14.48
N LEU A 138 13.78 4.39 14.75
CA LEU A 138 13.85 5.86 14.93
C LEU A 138 14.97 6.33 15.88
N PRO A 139 15.20 5.73 17.07
CA PRO A 139 16.26 6.14 17.97
C PRO A 139 17.68 5.99 17.38
N ASP A 140 17.89 4.98 16.57
CA ASP A 140 19.19 4.70 15.96
C ASP A 140 19.48 5.65 14.79
N VAL A 141 18.45 5.96 13.99
CA VAL A 141 18.58 6.83 12.82
C VAL A 141 18.56 8.31 13.21
N PHE A 142 17.75 8.68 14.20
CA PHE A 142 17.57 10.08 14.65
C PHE A 142 17.78 10.24 16.17
N PRO A 143 19.00 10.00 16.71
CA PRO A 143 19.25 9.94 18.15
C PRO A 143 18.85 11.20 18.91
N ASN A 144 18.88 12.36 18.25
CA ASN A 144 18.54 13.65 18.88
C ASN A 144 17.07 14.08 18.70
N SER A 145 16.33 13.46 17.78
CA SER A 145 14.98 13.93 17.36
C SER A 145 13.91 12.86 17.43
N TRP A 146 14.26 11.59 17.73
CA TRP A 146 13.32 10.46 17.66
C TRP A 146 12.06 10.65 18.50
N LYS A 147 12.17 11.29 19.67
CA LYS A 147 11.00 11.54 20.57
C LYS A 147 10.00 12.46 19.89
N ALA A 148 10.46 13.59 19.33
CA ALA A 148 9.60 14.52 18.63
C ALA A 148 8.98 13.89 17.36
N LEU A 149 9.74 13.07 16.65
CA LEU A 149 9.22 12.30 15.49
C LEU A 149 8.18 11.27 15.95
N GLN A 150 8.42 10.58 17.05
CA GLN A 150 7.47 9.61 17.59
C GLN A 150 6.16 10.29 18.00
N GLU A 151 6.21 11.43 18.72
CA GLU A 151 5.03 12.23 19.06
C GLU A 151 4.26 12.68 17.81
N LEU A 152 4.96 13.19 16.79
CA LEU A 152 4.34 13.56 15.52
C LEU A 152 3.62 12.40 14.84
N LEU A 153 4.17 11.18 14.97
CA LEU A 153 3.68 9.96 14.34
C LEU A 153 2.76 9.12 15.24
N GLU A 154 2.34 9.65 16.41
CA GLU A 154 1.41 8.96 17.32
C GLU A 154 0.05 8.71 16.67
N THR A 155 -0.44 9.65 15.85
CA THR A 155 -1.70 9.47 15.14
C THR A 155 -1.52 8.56 13.94
N TYR A 156 -2.48 7.67 13.71
CA TYR A 156 -2.45 6.79 12.54
C TYR A 156 -2.52 7.60 11.23
N GLN A 157 -3.17 8.77 11.23
CA GLN A 157 -3.23 9.65 10.07
C GLN A 157 -1.84 10.14 9.66
N ASN A 158 -1.02 10.61 10.61
CA ASN A 158 0.31 11.12 10.33
C ASN A 158 1.23 10.03 9.76
N ARG A 159 1.17 8.82 10.31
CA ARG A 159 1.91 7.66 9.76
C ARG A 159 1.47 7.33 8.33
N ALA A 160 0.16 7.32 8.09
CA ALA A 160 -0.38 7.04 6.76
C ALA A 160 0.02 8.11 5.75
N VAL A 161 -0.09 9.40 6.11
CA VAL A 161 0.30 10.52 5.24
C VAL A 161 1.78 10.48 4.91
N LEU A 162 2.65 10.20 5.89
CA LEU A 162 4.08 10.05 5.65
C LEU A 162 4.37 8.94 4.64
N LYS A 163 3.80 7.76 4.81
CA LYS A 163 4.00 6.62 3.90
C LYS A 163 3.42 6.85 2.51
N LEU A 164 2.24 7.49 2.43
CA LEU A 164 1.66 7.91 1.16
C LEU A 164 2.53 8.95 0.47
N GLY A 165 3.06 9.93 1.21
CA GLY A 165 4.00 10.92 0.69
C GLY A 165 5.24 10.27 0.09
N VAL A 166 5.81 9.26 0.75
CA VAL A 166 6.94 8.49 0.23
C VAL A 166 6.54 7.69 -1.02
N LEU A 167 5.36 7.07 -1.04
CA LEU A 167 4.92 6.30 -2.21
C LEU A 167 4.71 7.20 -3.45
N PHE A 168 4.29 8.45 -3.25
CA PHE A 168 3.93 9.39 -4.32
C PHE A 168 5.00 10.46 -4.61
N HIS A 169 6.16 10.43 -3.93
CA HIS A 169 7.16 11.51 -4.02
C HIS A 169 7.66 11.78 -5.45
N ASP A 170 7.65 10.76 -6.28
CA ASP A 170 8.15 10.79 -7.65
C ASP A 170 7.06 10.79 -8.73
N LEU A 171 5.82 11.10 -8.36
CA LEU A 171 4.66 11.01 -9.24
C LEU A 171 4.80 11.88 -10.52
N GLY A 172 5.50 13.01 -10.42
CA GLY A 172 5.73 13.92 -11.55
C GLY A 172 6.88 13.53 -12.48
N LYS A 173 7.66 12.49 -12.17
CA LYS A 173 8.82 12.09 -13.00
C LYS A 173 8.45 11.72 -14.45
N PRO A 174 7.39 10.95 -14.74
CA PRO A 174 7.04 10.62 -16.13
C PRO A 174 6.77 11.86 -16.98
N ASP A 175 6.11 12.88 -16.44
CA ASP A 175 5.74 14.10 -17.16
C ASP A 175 6.93 15.04 -17.38
N THR A 176 7.98 14.91 -16.55
CA THR A 176 9.16 15.78 -16.59
C THR A 176 10.40 15.08 -17.14
N GLN A 177 10.26 13.83 -17.62
CA GLN A 177 11.35 13.06 -18.19
C GLN A 177 11.89 13.73 -19.45
N GLY A 178 13.18 14.00 -19.47
CA GLY A 178 13.88 14.58 -20.62
C GLY A 178 15.29 14.04 -20.77
N LEU A 179 15.96 14.41 -21.84
CA LEU A 179 17.39 14.10 -22.08
C LEU A 179 18.22 15.37 -21.98
N ASN A 180 19.27 15.34 -21.20
CA ASN A 180 20.25 16.41 -21.21
C ASN A 180 20.98 16.43 -22.56
N PRO A 181 20.89 17.51 -23.36
CA PRO A 181 21.42 17.54 -24.74
C PRO A 181 22.96 17.45 -24.79
N LYS A 182 23.66 17.76 -23.68
CA LYS A 182 25.13 17.71 -23.62
C LYS A 182 25.66 16.35 -23.19
N THR A 183 24.92 15.62 -22.36
CA THR A 183 25.42 14.38 -21.74
C THR A 183 24.62 13.15 -22.18
N GLY A 184 23.46 13.30 -22.84
CA GLY A 184 22.55 12.21 -23.17
C GLY A 184 21.86 11.57 -21.97
N ARG A 185 22.05 12.09 -20.76
CA ARG A 185 21.49 11.52 -19.52
C ARG A 185 20.02 11.87 -19.36
N ILE A 186 19.25 10.92 -18.81
CA ILE A 186 17.86 11.16 -18.40
C ILE A 186 17.85 12.17 -17.25
N THR A 187 16.95 13.13 -17.32
CA THR A 187 16.74 14.19 -16.33
C THR A 187 15.26 14.35 -16.03
N PHE A 188 14.93 14.87 -14.84
CA PHE A 188 13.55 15.11 -14.37
C PHE A 188 13.47 16.50 -13.74
N TYR A 189 13.54 17.55 -14.55
CA TYR A 189 13.50 18.91 -14.03
C TYR A 189 12.06 19.33 -13.69
N GLY A 190 11.85 19.75 -12.41
CA GLY A 190 10.57 20.28 -11.93
C GLY A 190 9.51 19.22 -11.57
N HIS A 191 9.94 17.99 -11.32
CA HIS A 191 9.02 16.95 -10.80
C HIS A 191 8.65 17.18 -9.32
#